data_dd2001eb1853098346bed7c53c6adc52
#
_entry.id   dd2001eb1853098346bed7c53c6adc52
#
_cell.length_a   1.000
_cell.length_b   1.000
_cell.length_c   1.000
_cell.angle_alpha   90.00
_cell.angle_beta   90.00
_cell.angle_gamma   90.00
#
_symmetry.space_group_name_H-M   'P 1'
#
loop_
_entity.id
_entity.type
_entity.pdbx_description
1 polymer ?
#
loop_
_entity_poly.entity_id
_entity_poly.type
_entity_poly.pdbx_seq_one_letter_code
_entity_poly.pdbx_strand_id
1 'polypeptide(L)'
;MNPRWHIAQFFEIRWWQRYLKHRDKSAYLNWKRGYWRDFLQKSGLQLLPGTRVLDAGCGPAGIFMILDDQRVDALDPLLGHYEKSLPHFRRSDYPQVRFFEAPLESFFPDDHYDFVFCLNAINHVADLPCCLDRLAALTRPGGLLALSVDAHNHALLKHLFRLAPADILHPHQHDLSEYREMLGNRGFQITDALLIKEEAIFNYHLLLARKA
;
A
#
# COMPACT_ATOMS: atom_id res chain seq x y z
N MET A 1 -15.81 -7.81 -11.73
CA MET A 1 -15.06 -6.64 -11.23
C MET A 1 -15.95 -5.40 -11.24
N ASN A 2 -15.89 -4.56 -10.20
CA ASN A 2 -16.77 -3.40 -10.03
C ASN A 2 -16.41 -2.30 -11.04
N PRO A 3 -17.35 -1.75 -11.85
CA PRO A 3 -17.08 -0.67 -12.81
C PRO A 3 -16.42 0.57 -12.17
N ARG A 4 -16.76 0.89 -10.92
CA ARG A 4 -16.15 2.00 -10.16
C ARG A 4 -14.65 1.83 -9.98
N TRP A 5 -14.19 0.60 -9.74
CA TRP A 5 -12.78 0.30 -9.57
C TRP A 5 -11.98 0.57 -10.85
N HIS A 6 -12.51 0.22 -12.03
CA HIS A 6 -11.86 0.54 -13.31
C HIS A 6 -11.78 2.05 -13.57
N ILE A 7 -12.80 2.79 -13.15
CA ILE A 7 -12.79 4.25 -13.23
C ILE A 7 -11.72 4.83 -12.30
N ALA A 8 -11.60 4.33 -11.07
CA ALA A 8 -10.58 4.76 -10.12
C ALA A 8 -9.17 4.52 -10.67
N GLN A 9 -8.90 3.33 -11.23
CA GLN A 9 -7.61 3.01 -11.87
C GLN A 9 -7.27 3.95 -13.03
N PHE A 10 -8.25 4.30 -13.86
CA PHE A 10 -8.04 5.25 -14.95
C PHE A 10 -7.63 6.64 -14.43
N PHE A 11 -8.26 7.11 -13.34
CA PHE A 11 -7.89 8.38 -12.73
C PHE A 11 -6.53 8.31 -12.03
N GLU A 12 -6.18 7.19 -11.42
CA GLU A 12 -4.89 6.96 -10.81
C GLU A 12 -3.74 7.08 -11.84
N ILE A 13 -3.86 6.42 -12.98
CA ILE A 13 -2.86 6.54 -14.07
C ILE A 13 -2.72 7.99 -14.53
N ARG A 14 -3.84 8.70 -14.72
CA ARG A 14 -3.81 10.12 -15.12
C ARG A 14 -3.20 11.01 -14.06
N TRP A 15 -3.45 10.71 -12.78
CA TRP A 15 -2.83 11.42 -11.67
C TRP A 15 -1.32 11.24 -11.70
N TRP A 16 -0.83 10.02 -11.85
CA TRP A 16 0.61 9.73 -11.95
C TRP A 16 1.24 10.44 -13.15
N GLN A 17 0.61 10.40 -14.32
CA GLN A 17 1.09 11.11 -15.51
C GLN A 17 1.21 12.61 -15.28
N ARG A 18 0.19 13.23 -14.66
CA ARG A 18 0.20 14.66 -14.34
C ARG A 18 1.25 14.99 -13.28
N TYR A 19 1.31 14.20 -12.22
CA TYR A 19 2.23 14.39 -11.09
C TYR A 19 3.70 14.31 -11.52
N LEU A 20 4.04 13.41 -12.43
CA LEU A 20 5.42 13.19 -12.90
C LEU A 20 5.78 13.98 -14.16
N LYS A 21 4.81 14.62 -14.82
CA LYS A 21 5.00 15.27 -16.14
C LYS A 21 6.21 16.22 -16.24
N HIS A 22 6.48 16.98 -15.19
CA HIS A 22 7.53 17.99 -15.15
C HIS A 22 8.63 17.68 -14.14
N ARG A 23 8.70 16.42 -13.66
CA ARG A 23 9.72 15.99 -12.70
C ARG A 23 10.84 15.27 -13.43
N ASP A 24 12.07 15.66 -13.15
CA ASP A 24 13.22 14.89 -13.61
C ASP A 24 13.20 13.49 -12.99
N LYS A 25 13.43 12.46 -13.82
CA LYS A 25 13.38 11.05 -13.39
C LYS A 25 14.35 10.79 -12.24
N SER A 26 15.61 11.18 -12.40
CA SER A 26 16.66 10.88 -11.43
C SER A 26 16.45 11.59 -10.11
N ALA A 27 16.10 12.88 -10.16
CA ALA A 27 15.80 13.67 -8.98
C ALA A 27 14.59 13.12 -8.21
N TYR A 28 13.52 12.74 -8.93
CA TYR A 28 12.33 12.14 -8.32
C TYR A 28 12.62 10.81 -7.66
N LEU A 29 13.31 9.89 -8.35
CA LEU A 29 13.61 8.56 -7.82
C LEU A 29 14.56 8.65 -6.61
N ASN A 30 15.55 9.56 -6.63
CA ASN A 30 16.42 9.78 -5.48
C ASN A 30 15.66 10.34 -4.27
N TRP A 31 14.78 11.33 -4.49
CA TRP A 31 13.91 11.84 -3.45
C TRP A 31 12.99 10.74 -2.87
N LYS A 32 12.41 9.89 -3.74
CA LYS A 32 11.52 8.81 -3.31
C LYS A 32 12.24 7.73 -2.51
N ARG A 33 13.48 7.38 -2.89
CA ARG A 33 14.34 6.49 -2.08
C ARG A 33 14.65 7.08 -0.72
N GLY A 34 14.96 8.39 -0.64
CA GLY A 34 15.13 9.10 0.62
C GLY A 34 13.88 9.00 1.49
N TYR A 35 12.71 9.29 0.91
CA TYR A 35 11.42 9.19 1.58
C TYR A 35 11.19 7.79 2.21
N TRP A 36 11.48 6.70 1.47
CA TRP A 36 11.28 5.35 1.99
C TRP A 36 12.31 4.98 3.08
N ARG A 37 13.55 5.46 2.99
CA ARG A 37 14.54 5.27 4.07
C ARG A 37 14.11 5.99 5.35
N ASP A 38 13.67 7.24 5.23
CA ASP A 38 13.13 8.01 6.35
C ASP A 38 11.88 7.34 6.95
N PHE A 39 11.02 6.77 6.10
CA PHE A 39 9.86 6.00 6.54
C PHE A 39 10.26 4.78 7.38
N LEU A 40 11.19 3.96 6.92
CA LEU A 40 11.68 2.80 7.68
C LEU A 40 12.32 3.24 9.01
N GLN A 41 13.12 4.29 8.99
CA GLN A 41 13.75 4.83 10.21
C GLN A 41 12.70 5.31 11.22
N LYS A 42 11.71 6.09 10.78
CA LYS A 42 10.65 6.63 11.65
C LYS A 42 9.72 5.55 12.18
N SER A 43 9.47 4.51 11.41
CA SER A 43 8.65 3.38 11.83
C SER A 43 9.40 2.37 12.71
N GLY A 44 10.72 2.54 12.91
CA GLY A 44 11.55 1.60 13.66
C GLY A 44 11.69 0.21 13.02
N LEU A 45 11.28 0.07 11.74
CA LEU A 45 11.31 -1.19 11.04
C LEU A 45 12.72 -1.51 10.56
N GLN A 46 13.22 -2.68 10.96
CA GLN A 46 14.49 -3.24 10.50
C GLN A 46 14.24 -4.55 9.77
N LEU A 47 14.63 -4.59 8.50
CA LEU A 47 14.52 -5.78 7.67
C LEU A 47 15.92 -6.41 7.54
N LEU A 48 16.03 -7.65 7.97
CA LEU A 48 17.28 -8.41 7.83
C LEU A 48 17.51 -8.82 6.36
N PRO A 49 18.77 -8.99 5.93
CA PRO A 49 19.08 -9.56 4.63
C PRO A 49 18.40 -10.92 4.42
N GLY A 50 17.92 -11.17 3.19
CA GLY A 50 17.26 -12.42 2.84
C GLY A 50 15.80 -12.55 3.31
N THR A 51 15.28 -11.60 4.10
CA THR A 51 13.87 -11.53 4.49
C THR A 51 12.96 -11.51 3.26
N ARG A 52 11.86 -12.27 3.29
CA ARG A 52 10.85 -12.27 2.22
C ARG A 52 9.86 -11.15 2.46
N VAL A 53 9.75 -10.27 1.48
CA VAL A 53 8.94 -9.05 1.57
C VAL A 53 7.93 -9.01 0.42
N LEU A 54 6.69 -8.67 0.75
CA LEU A 54 5.66 -8.27 -0.22
C LEU A 54 5.44 -6.75 -0.12
N ASP A 55 5.50 -6.07 -1.25
CA ASP A 55 5.05 -4.69 -1.42
C ASP A 55 3.70 -4.72 -2.18
N ALA A 56 2.59 -4.75 -1.44
CA ALA A 56 1.23 -4.90 -1.96
C ALA A 56 0.62 -3.54 -2.30
N GLY A 57 0.30 -3.33 -3.58
CA GLY A 57 -0.10 -2.02 -4.11
C GLY A 57 1.12 -1.10 -4.23
N CYS A 58 2.21 -1.63 -4.79
CA CYS A 58 3.51 -0.96 -4.82
C CYS A 58 3.55 0.31 -5.68
N GLY A 59 2.60 0.48 -6.60
CA GLY A 59 2.63 1.59 -7.56
C GLY A 59 3.92 1.62 -8.39
N PRO A 60 4.21 2.76 -9.06
CA PRO A 60 5.43 2.90 -9.86
C PRO A 60 6.68 3.27 -9.04
N ALA A 61 6.55 3.51 -7.74
CA ALA A 61 7.65 3.95 -6.87
C ALA A 61 7.44 3.54 -5.40
N GLY A 62 7.19 2.25 -5.17
CA GLY A 62 6.96 1.63 -3.87
C GLY A 62 8.22 1.49 -3.02
N ILE A 63 8.06 0.89 -1.85
CA ILE A 63 9.17 0.67 -0.92
C ILE A 63 10.20 -0.34 -1.48
N PHE A 64 9.79 -1.17 -2.46
CA PHE A 64 10.67 -2.10 -3.17
C PHE A 64 11.95 -1.43 -3.70
N MET A 65 11.92 -0.11 -3.96
CA MET A 65 13.05 0.66 -4.51
C MET A 65 14.29 0.69 -3.61
N ILE A 66 14.17 0.34 -2.35
CA ILE A 66 15.24 0.42 -1.34
C ILE A 66 15.52 -0.90 -0.63
N LEU A 67 14.89 -1.98 -1.08
CA LEU A 67 15.00 -3.31 -0.46
C LEU A 67 15.96 -4.18 -1.29
N ASP A 68 17.25 -3.80 -1.31
CA ASP A 68 18.25 -4.43 -2.17
C ASP A 68 18.74 -5.78 -1.63
N ASP A 69 18.72 -6.00 -0.30
CA ASP A 69 19.19 -7.21 0.38
C ASP A 69 18.06 -8.21 0.72
N GLN A 70 16.82 -7.89 0.38
CA GLN A 70 15.64 -8.70 0.66
C GLN A 70 15.19 -9.46 -0.58
N ARG A 71 14.36 -10.49 -0.37
CA ARG A 71 13.64 -11.18 -1.45
C ARG A 71 12.29 -10.50 -1.64
N VAL A 72 12.17 -9.64 -2.64
CA VAL A 72 11.03 -8.74 -2.80
C VAL A 72 10.11 -9.21 -3.91
N ASP A 73 8.84 -9.36 -3.56
CA ASP A 73 7.72 -9.42 -4.48
C ASP A 73 6.97 -8.09 -4.44
N ALA A 74 6.72 -7.50 -5.60
CA ALA A 74 5.99 -6.24 -5.73
C ALA A 74 4.74 -6.45 -6.57
N LEU A 75 3.57 -6.13 -6.00
CA LEU A 75 2.26 -6.40 -6.58
C LEU A 75 1.52 -5.10 -6.84
N ASP A 76 1.04 -4.91 -8.07
CA ASP A 76 0.14 -3.80 -8.41
C ASP A 76 -0.60 -4.11 -9.71
N PRO A 77 -1.92 -3.84 -9.82
CA PRO A 77 -2.70 -4.12 -11.04
C PRO A 77 -2.34 -3.24 -12.23
N LEU A 78 -1.63 -2.14 -12.03
CA LEU A 78 -1.35 -1.13 -13.05
C LEU A 78 0.10 -1.14 -13.57
N LEU A 79 0.93 -2.11 -13.17
CA LEU A 79 2.36 -2.14 -13.53
C LEU A 79 2.63 -1.99 -15.02
N GLY A 80 1.89 -2.70 -15.86
CA GLY A 80 2.03 -2.59 -17.31
C GLY A 80 1.60 -1.22 -17.87
N HIS A 81 0.64 -0.57 -17.23
CA HIS A 81 0.23 0.79 -17.58
C HIS A 81 1.29 1.81 -17.16
N TYR A 82 1.85 1.67 -15.95
CA TYR A 82 2.95 2.53 -15.50
C TYR A 82 4.17 2.42 -16.41
N GLU A 83 4.56 1.20 -16.76
CA GLU A 83 5.71 0.95 -17.63
C GLU A 83 5.55 1.55 -19.04
N LYS A 84 4.32 1.55 -19.58
CA LYS A 84 3.99 2.13 -20.88
C LYS A 84 3.88 3.67 -20.85
N SER A 85 3.38 4.23 -19.76
CA SER A 85 2.96 5.64 -19.71
C SER A 85 3.85 6.56 -18.88
N LEU A 86 4.73 6.00 -18.02
CA LEU A 86 5.59 6.78 -17.12
C LEU A 86 7.06 6.52 -17.44
N PRO A 87 7.84 7.54 -17.84
CA PRO A 87 9.28 7.37 -18.06
C PRO A 87 10.05 7.04 -16.77
N HIS A 88 9.43 7.27 -15.61
CA HIS A 88 10.02 7.09 -14.29
C HIS A 88 10.08 5.64 -13.81
N PHE A 89 9.31 4.73 -14.42
CA PHE A 89 9.22 3.33 -14.01
C PHE A 89 9.55 2.37 -15.15
N ARG A 90 10.45 1.42 -14.88
CA ARG A 90 10.72 0.25 -15.69
C ARG A 90 11.03 -0.91 -14.75
N ARG A 91 10.39 -2.07 -14.93
CA ARG A 91 10.67 -3.28 -14.14
C ARG A 91 12.16 -3.68 -14.26
N SER A 92 12.75 -3.47 -15.44
CA SER A 92 14.17 -3.74 -15.69
C SER A 92 15.16 -2.90 -14.86
N ASP A 93 14.71 -1.78 -14.29
CA ASP A 93 15.53 -0.95 -13.39
C ASP A 93 15.69 -1.61 -11.99
N TYR A 94 14.94 -2.72 -11.72
CA TYR A 94 14.91 -3.42 -10.43
C TYR A 94 14.99 -4.94 -10.60
N PRO A 95 16.12 -5.49 -11.11
CA PRO A 95 16.25 -6.92 -11.45
C PRO A 95 16.14 -7.84 -10.22
N GLN A 96 16.34 -7.31 -9.00
CA GLN A 96 16.21 -8.04 -7.74
C GLN A 96 14.75 -8.20 -7.27
N VAL A 97 13.79 -7.48 -7.91
CA VAL A 97 12.37 -7.48 -7.53
C VAL A 97 11.57 -8.34 -8.49
N ARG A 98 10.76 -9.23 -7.96
CA ARG A 98 9.80 -10.02 -8.73
C ARG A 98 8.47 -9.28 -8.78
N PHE A 99 8.07 -8.80 -9.96
CA PHE A 99 6.85 -8.01 -10.15
C PHE A 99 5.67 -8.87 -10.58
N PHE A 100 4.50 -8.63 -9.95
CA PHE A 100 3.23 -9.27 -10.26
C PHE A 100 2.18 -8.22 -10.63
N GLU A 101 1.62 -8.35 -11.83
CA GLU A 101 0.55 -7.46 -12.32
C GLU A 101 -0.81 -8.09 -12.04
N ALA A 102 -1.32 -7.87 -10.84
CA ALA A 102 -2.61 -8.40 -10.41
C ALA A 102 -3.18 -7.54 -9.26
N PRO A 103 -4.50 -7.50 -9.09
CA PRO A 103 -5.13 -6.97 -7.89
C PRO A 103 -4.87 -7.90 -6.69
N LEU A 104 -4.78 -7.31 -5.49
CA LEU A 104 -4.50 -8.04 -4.26
C LEU A 104 -5.54 -9.14 -3.98
N GLU A 105 -6.80 -8.90 -4.33
CA GLU A 105 -7.91 -9.85 -4.19
C GLU A 105 -7.67 -11.19 -4.90
N SER A 106 -6.92 -11.18 -6.00
CA SER A 106 -6.65 -12.36 -6.83
C SER A 106 -5.19 -12.84 -6.76
N PHE A 107 -4.40 -12.34 -5.83
CA PHE A 107 -3.02 -12.74 -5.68
C PHE A 107 -2.90 -13.94 -4.70
N PHE A 108 -2.55 -15.12 -5.23
CA PHE A 108 -2.45 -16.40 -4.51
C PHE A 108 -1.11 -17.08 -4.76
N PRO A 109 0.00 -16.52 -4.25
CA PRO A 109 1.29 -17.18 -4.35
C PRO A 109 1.33 -18.38 -3.38
N ASP A 110 2.20 -19.35 -3.68
CA ASP A 110 2.47 -20.51 -2.78
C ASP A 110 3.24 -20.08 -1.53
N ASP A 111 3.84 -18.91 -1.57
CA ASP A 111 4.75 -18.41 -0.55
C ASP A 111 4.07 -17.47 0.46
N HIS A 112 4.59 -17.49 1.69
CA HIS A 112 4.24 -16.54 2.74
C HIS A 112 5.41 -15.58 2.98
N TYR A 113 5.11 -14.37 3.50
CA TYR A 113 6.07 -13.29 3.68
C TYR A 113 6.38 -13.03 5.15
N ASP A 114 7.64 -12.72 5.43
CA ASP A 114 8.11 -12.26 6.74
C ASP A 114 7.59 -10.85 7.02
N PHE A 115 7.59 -10.00 5.97
CA PHE A 115 7.07 -8.64 5.98
C PHE A 115 6.10 -8.43 4.83
N VAL A 116 4.96 -7.83 5.13
CA VAL A 116 4.01 -7.35 4.13
C VAL A 116 3.85 -5.85 4.31
N PHE A 117 4.18 -5.09 3.28
CA PHE A 117 3.87 -3.67 3.18
C PHE A 117 2.62 -3.50 2.33
N CYS A 118 1.65 -2.72 2.82
CA CYS A 118 0.51 -2.25 2.05
C CYS A 118 0.36 -0.75 2.34
N LEU A 119 1.06 0.06 1.55
CA LEU A 119 1.27 1.49 1.82
C LEU A 119 0.56 2.34 0.76
N ASN A 120 -0.37 3.21 1.19
CA ASN A 120 -1.23 4.02 0.32
C ASN A 120 -2.03 3.21 -0.73
N ALA A 121 -2.41 1.99 -0.41
CA ALA A 121 -3.06 1.09 -1.37
C ALA A 121 -4.42 0.59 -0.90
N ILE A 122 -4.56 0.28 0.38
CA ILE A 122 -5.76 -0.43 0.89
C ILE A 122 -7.05 0.39 0.74
N ASN A 123 -6.97 1.71 0.70
CA ASN A 123 -8.14 2.58 0.54
C ASN A 123 -8.69 2.57 -0.90
N HIS A 124 -7.90 2.04 -1.87
CA HIS A 124 -8.23 2.02 -3.31
C HIS A 124 -8.66 0.64 -3.83
N VAL A 125 -8.69 -0.38 -2.98
CA VAL A 125 -9.06 -1.76 -3.38
C VAL A 125 -10.56 -1.87 -3.68
N ALA A 126 -10.92 -2.88 -4.47
CA ALA A 126 -12.33 -3.11 -4.84
C ALA A 126 -13.13 -3.74 -3.69
N ASP A 127 -12.50 -4.63 -2.91
CA ASP A 127 -13.09 -5.38 -1.80
C ASP A 127 -12.14 -5.38 -0.59
N LEU A 128 -12.38 -4.44 0.33
CA LEU A 128 -11.54 -4.28 1.53
C LEU A 128 -11.50 -5.54 2.41
N PRO A 129 -12.64 -6.18 2.76
CA PRO A 129 -12.62 -7.43 3.53
C PRO A 129 -11.78 -8.52 2.86
N CYS A 130 -11.97 -8.76 1.56
CA CYS A 130 -11.20 -9.72 0.79
C CYS A 130 -9.70 -9.40 0.81
N CYS A 131 -9.31 -8.13 0.62
CA CYS A 131 -7.92 -7.70 0.67
C CYS A 131 -7.28 -7.89 2.05
N LEU A 132 -8.00 -7.56 3.13
CA LEU A 132 -7.50 -7.79 4.49
C LEU A 132 -7.35 -9.29 4.79
N ASP A 133 -8.28 -10.14 4.34
CA ASP A 133 -8.16 -11.61 4.43
C ASP A 133 -6.93 -12.09 3.66
N ARG A 134 -6.69 -11.51 2.48
CA ARG A 134 -5.52 -11.83 1.66
C ARG A 134 -4.21 -11.43 2.34
N LEU A 135 -4.12 -10.19 2.85
CA LEU A 135 -2.94 -9.74 3.62
C LEU A 135 -2.67 -10.65 4.82
N ALA A 136 -3.73 -11.10 5.51
CA ALA A 136 -3.60 -12.02 6.63
C ALA A 136 -3.10 -13.42 6.19
N ALA A 137 -3.57 -13.93 5.07
CA ALA A 137 -3.12 -15.20 4.52
C ALA A 137 -1.68 -15.14 4.01
N LEU A 138 -1.26 -14.02 3.43
CA LEU A 138 0.09 -13.82 2.89
C LEU A 138 1.14 -13.57 3.98
N THR A 139 0.76 -13.04 5.14
CA THR A 139 1.66 -12.84 6.26
C THR A 139 1.84 -14.15 7.04
N ARG A 140 3.08 -14.64 7.15
CA ARG A 140 3.35 -15.88 7.92
C ARG A 140 3.03 -15.70 9.41
N PRO A 141 2.80 -16.76 10.18
CA PRO A 141 2.78 -16.69 11.64
C PRO A 141 4.05 -16.03 12.17
N GLY A 142 3.92 -15.08 13.10
CA GLY A 142 5.02 -14.24 13.59
C GLY A 142 5.52 -13.16 12.63
N GLY A 143 5.02 -13.12 11.39
CA GLY A 143 5.34 -12.09 10.40
C GLY A 143 4.72 -10.74 10.74
N LEU A 144 5.16 -9.69 10.04
CA LEU A 144 4.73 -8.31 10.26
C LEU A 144 3.99 -7.75 9.04
N LEU A 145 2.85 -7.13 9.28
CA LEU A 145 2.14 -6.28 8.33
C LEU A 145 2.35 -4.82 8.71
N ALA A 146 2.82 -4.02 7.75
CA ALA A 146 2.84 -2.56 7.81
C ALA A 146 1.75 -2.03 6.89
N LEU A 147 0.62 -1.62 7.46
CA LEU A 147 -0.54 -1.13 6.75
C LEU A 147 -0.72 0.35 6.96
N SER A 148 -0.66 1.15 5.90
CA SER A 148 -1.04 2.55 6.02
C SER A 148 -2.48 2.78 5.58
N VAL A 149 -3.16 3.64 6.32
CA VAL A 149 -4.58 3.95 6.13
C VAL A 149 -4.83 5.45 6.26
N ASP A 150 -5.72 5.97 5.42
CA ASP A 150 -6.33 7.27 5.62
C ASP A 150 -7.58 7.06 6.50
N ALA A 151 -7.48 7.44 7.76
CA ALA A 151 -8.55 7.27 8.74
C ALA A 151 -9.28 8.58 9.03
N HIS A 152 -10.60 8.54 9.11
CA HIS A 152 -11.41 9.73 9.44
C HIS A 152 -11.11 10.26 10.83
N ASN A 153 -10.96 11.60 10.93
CA ASN A 153 -10.78 12.33 12.20
C ASN A 153 -12.12 12.65 12.89
N HIS A 154 -13.23 12.67 12.13
CA HIS A 154 -14.53 13.13 12.60
C HIS A 154 -15.62 12.10 12.35
N ALA A 155 -16.21 11.56 13.41
CA ALA A 155 -17.26 10.54 13.35
C ALA A 155 -18.50 11.00 12.54
N LEU A 156 -18.92 12.26 12.67
CA LEU A 156 -20.06 12.81 11.93
C LEU A 156 -19.79 12.90 10.42
N LEU A 157 -18.61 13.34 10.02
CA LEU A 157 -18.23 13.43 8.61
C LEU A 157 -18.13 12.06 7.95
N LYS A 158 -17.65 11.04 8.68
CA LYS A 158 -17.59 9.64 8.22
C LYS A 158 -18.98 9.15 7.75
N HIS A 159 -20.03 9.42 8.52
CA HIS A 159 -21.40 9.02 8.15
C HIS A 159 -21.91 9.79 6.93
N LEU A 160 -21.59 11.08 6.83
CA LEU A 160 -21.98 11.90 5.67
C LEU A 160 -21.29 11.42 4.38
N PHE A 161 -19.99 11.13 4.44
CA PHE A 161 -19.23 10.60 3.30
C PHE A 161 -19.67 9.19 2.87
N ARG A 162 -20.12 8.34 3.81
CA ARG A 162 -20.71 7.02 3.48
C ARG A 162 -22.03 7.15 2.72
N LEU A 163 -22.81 8.22 2.95
CA LEU A 163 -24.09 8.47 2.27
C LEU A 163 -23.94 9.17 0.91
N ALA A 164 -22.85 9.92 0.73
CA ALA A 164 -22.59 10.62 -0.52
C ALA A 164 -21.48 9.88 -1.31
N PRO A 165 -21.78 9.22 -2.44
CA PRO A 165 -20.77 8.49 -3.24
C PRO A 165 -19.82 9.44 -3.99
N ALA A 166 -19.43 10.55 -3.38
CA ALA A 166 -18.66 11.63 -4.00
C ALA A 166 -17.17 11.32 -4.14
N ASP A 167 -16.61 10.44 -3.29
CA ASP A 167 -15.20 10.05 -3.38
C ASP A 167 -15.03 8.71 -4.12
N ILE A 168 -14.80 8.82 -5.43
CA ILE A 168 -14.58 7.67 -6.31
C ILE A 168 -13.20 7.04 -6.03
N LEU A 169 -12.26 7.81 -5.49
CA LEU A 169 -10.87 7.37 -5.27
C LEU A 169 -10.67 6.66 -3.93
N HIS A 170 -11.50 6.97 -2.92
CA HIS A 170 -11.42 6.36 -1.60
C HIS A 170 -12.79 5.74 -1.22
N PRO A 171 -13.14 4.58 -1.78
CA PRO A 171 -14.43 3.94 -1.55
C PRO A 171 -14.62 3.46 -0.10
N HIS A 172 -13.54 3.31 0.65
CA HIS A 172 -13.54 2.78 2.03
C HIS A 172 -13.33 3.88 3.05
N GLN A 173 -14.39 4.17 3.81
CA GLN A 173 -14.48 5.26 4.78
C GLN A 173 -14.53 4.69 6.21
N HIS A 174 -13.37 4.44 6.80
CA HIS A 174 -13.22 3.86 8.13
C HIS A 174 -12.39 4.76 9.06
N ASP A 175 -12.62 4.63 10.35
CA ASP A 175 -11.75 5.22 11.37
C ASP A 175 -10.65 4.21 11.80
N LEU A 176 -9.70 4.71 12.59
CA LEU A 176 -8.56 3.91 13.01
C LEU A 176 -8.97 2.71 13.89
N SER A 177 -10.04 2.84 14.70
CA SER A 177 -10.53 1.76 15.56
C SER A 177 -11.16 0.64 14.74
N GLU A 178 -11.89 0.95 13.69
CA GLU A 178 -12.45 -0.03 12.74
C GLU A 178 -11.33 -0.82 12.04
N TYR A 179 -10.26 -0.16 11.57
CA TYR A 179 -9.11 -0.86 10.99
C TYR A 179 -8.41 -1.78 11.99
N ARG A 180 -8.24 -1.34 13.25
CA ARG A 180 -7.67 -2.19 14.31
C ARG A 180 -8.52 -3.43 14.59
N GLU A 181 -9.83 -3.27 14.66
CA GLU A 181 -10.75 -4.39 14.84
C GLU A 181 -10.71 -5.35 13.67
N MET A 182 -10.75 -4.85 12.42
CA MET A 182 -10.66 -5.66 11.22
C MET A 182 -9.37 -6.51 11.18
N LEU A 183 -8.24 -5.96 11.59
CA LEU A 183 -6.97 -6.67 11.66
C LEU A 183 -6.96 -7.67 12.83
N GLY A 184 -7.48 -7.29 13.99
CA GLY A 184 -7.61 -8.18 15.16
C GLY A 184 -8.43 -9.43 14.86
N ASN A 185 -9.57 -9.26 14.18
CA ASN A 185 -10.45 -10.37 13.75
C ASN A 185 -9.77 -11.32 12.74
N ARG A 186 -8.61 -10.94 12.18
CA ARG A 186 -7.80 -11.75 11.24
C ARG A 186 -6.52 -12.31 11.87
N GLY A 187 -6.43 -12.28 13.21
CA GLY A 187 -5.31 -12.83 13.96
C GLY A 187 -4.07 -11.94 13.94
N PHE A 188 -4.24 -10.61 13.75
CA PHE A 188 -3.16 -9.67 13.94
C PHE A 188 -3.24 -9.02 15.33
N GLN A 189 -2.08 -8.91 15.97
CA GLN A 189 -1.88 -8.07 17.14
C GLN A 189 -1.23 -6.75 16.69
N ILE A 190 -1.91 -5.63 16.91
CA ILE A 190 -1.33 -4.31 16.64
C ILE A 190 -0.21 -4.04 17.63
N THR A 191 0.99 -3.87 17.13
CA THR A 191 2.19 -3.58 17.95
C THR A 191 2.46 -2.09 18.05
N ASP A 192 2.08 -1.32 17.02
CA ASP A 192 2.20 0.14 17.02
C ASP A 192 1.20 0.78 16.04
N ALA A 193 0.92 2.07 16.25
CA ALA A 193 0.07 2.89 15.39
C ALA A 193 0.62 4.32 15.34
N LEU A 194 1.38 4.59 14.29
CA LEU A 194 2.07 5.85 14.10
C LEU A 194 1.23 6.83 13.29
N LEU A 195 1.10 8.06 13.76
CA LEU A 195 0.56 9.16 12.96
C LEU A 195 1.67 9.68 12.05
N ILE A 196 1.50 9.45 10.73
CA ILE A 196 2.49 9.86 9.73
C ILE A 196 2.21 11.29 9.25
N LYS A 197 0.93 11.63 9.06
CA LYS A 197 0.50 12.96 8.62
C LYS A 197 -0.85 13.30 9.21
N GLU A 198 -0.98 14.50 9.72
CA GLU A 198 -2.25 15.07 10.19
C GLU A 198 -2.86 15.95 9.10
N GLU A 199 -4.13 15.74 8.79
CA GLU A 199 -4.90 16.53 7.83
C GLU A 199 -6.28 16.87 8.41
N ALA A 200 -6.98 17.82 7.78
CA ALA A 200 -8.23 18.36 8.32
C ALA A 200 -9.38 17.32 8.42
N ILE A 201 -9.45 16.37 7.48
CA ILE A 201 -10.55 15.40 7.38
C ILE A 201 -10.06 13.98 7.66
N PHE A 202 -8.88 13.63 7.16
CA PHE A 202 -8.26 12.32 7.30
C PHE A 202 -6.88 12.46 7.93
N ASN A 203 -6.56 11.54 8.82
CA ASN A 203 -5.19 11.36 9.28
C ASN A 203 -4.58 10.14 8.62
N TYR A 204 -3.35 10.30 8.15
CA TYR A 204 -2.58 9.20 7.58
C TYR A 204 -1.84 8.45 8.69
N HIS A 205 -2.27 7.22 8.96
CA HIS A 205 -1.70 6.36 9.98
C HIS A 205 -0.96 5.18 9.38
N LEU A 206 0.10 4.75 10.06
CA LEU A 206 0.75 3.47 9.83
C LEU A 206 0.42 2.53 11.00
N LEU A 207 -0.23 1.42 10.71
CA LEU A 207 -0.46 0.32 11.64
C LEU A 207 0.63 -0.73 11.45
N LEU A 208 1.37 -1.04 12.51
CA LEU A 208 2.27 -2.19 12.57
C LEU A 208 1.56 -3.32 13.30
N ALA A 209 1.43 -4.46 12.63
CA ALA A 209 0.63 -5.57 13.13
C ALA A 209 1.38 -6.89 12.95
N ARG A 210 1.54 -7.64 14.03
CA ARG A 210 2.16 -8.97 14.03
C ARG A 210 1.10 -10.04 13.88
N LYS A 211 1.34 -10.98 12.97
CA LYS A 211 0.48 -12.15 12.79
C LYS A 211 0.70 -13.13 13.95
N ALA A 212 -0.40 -13.58 14.58
CA ALA A 212 -0.38 -14.61 15.62
C ALA A 212 0.08 -15.97 15.06
#